data_9081a7504322c4dbdeb0ba29c6e5f41d
#
_entry.id   9081a7504322c4dbdeb0ba29c6e5f41d
#
_cell.length_a   1.000
_cell.length_b   1.000
_cell.length_c   1.000
_cell.angle_alpha   90.00
_cell.angle_beta   90.00
_cell.angle_gamma   90.00
#
_symmetry.space_group_name_H-M   'P 1'
#
loop_
_entity.id
_entity.type
_entity.pdbx_description
1 polymer ?
#
loop_
_entity_poly.entity_id
_entity_poly.type
_entity_poly.pdbx_seq_one_letter_code
_entity_poly.pdbx_strand_id
1 'polypeptide(L)'
;MARTIPRNRAEMPLTSDYSGPMTQTGATASRPFVPVAEGGGRIDSETGALREVIVHRPGGEIARLTPINADSLLFDDALNIPRAQAEHDAFTAILRSEGVIVHDFRELFTEVLAVPEARRLVLDEAVGPDVVGVSASELLIDYFQSLPEADLAEVLLSGITRTELRERLSSSEGRDLFSSTYLSTLEGPFVVTPLPNLLFTRDAS
;
A
#
# COMPACT_ATOMS: atom_id res chain seq x y z
N MET A 1 -27.66 -43.19 -22.95
CA MET A 1 -26.30 -43.14 -23.54
C MET A 1 -25.62 -41.86 -23.04
N ALA A 2 -24.83 -41.99 -22.00
CA ALA A 2 -24.09 -40.90 -21.42
C ALA A 2 -22.67 -40.88 -22.01
N ARG A 3 -22.25 -39.78 -22.63
CA ARG A 3 -20.87 -39.61 -23.13
C ARG A 3 -19.96 -39.15 -22.00
N THR A 4 -19.03 -39.99 -21.64
CA THR A 4 -17.93 -39.75 -20.72
C THR A 4 -16.88 -38.87 -21.41
N ILE A 5 -16.54 -37.71 -20.78
CA ILE A 5 -15.44 -36.86 -21.21
C ILE A 5 -14.16 -37.30 -20.48
N PRO A 6 -13.04 -37.59 -21.15
CA PRO A 6 -11.80 -37.95 -20.49
C PRO A 6 -11.12 -36.72 -19.91
N ARG A 7 -10.81 -36.77 -18.61
CA ARG A 7 -9.91 -35.82 -17.95
C ARG A 7 -8.47 -36.15 -18.29
N ASN A 8 -7.86 -35.38 -19.17
CA ASN A 8 -6.42 -35.48 -19.41
C ASN A 8 -5.73 -34.44 -18.50
N ARG A 9 -5.19 -34.93 -17.40
CA ARG A 9 -4.38 -34.16 -16.46
C ARG A 9 -2.92 -34.36 -16.86
N ALA A 10 -2.40 -33.50 -17.74
CA ALA A 10 -0.97 -33.46 -18.00
C ALA A 10 -0.28 -32.83 -16.79
N GLU A 11 0.45 -33.62 -16.03
CA GLU A 11 1.36 -33.20 -15.00
C GLU A 11 2.54 -32.47 -15.66
N MET A 12 2.63 -31.15 -15.47
CA MET A 12 3.84 -30.40 -15.78
C MET A 12 4.81 -30.51 -14.60
N PRO A 13 6.06 -30.90 -14.81
CA PRO A 13 7.04 -30.92 -13.74
C PRO A 13 7.45 -29.49 -13.35
N LEU A 14 7.26 -29.16 -12.07
CA LEU A 14 7.81 -27.98 -11.43
C LEU A 14 9.29 -28.22 -11.13
N THR A 15 10.16 -27.98 -12.09
CA THR A 15 11.60 -27.80 -11.82
C THR A 15 11.97 -26.37 -12.21
N SER A 16 11.98 -25.49 -11.24
CA SER A 16 12.54 -24.15 -11.38
C SER A 16 13.96 -24.14 -10.82
N ASP A 17 14.93 -24.51 -11.64
CA ASP A 17 16.32 -24.14 -11.45
C ASP A 17 16.55 -22.79 -12.12
N TYR A 18 16.24 -21.71 -11.39
CA TYR A 18 16.67 -20.37 -11.77
C TYR A 18 17.81 -19.93 -10.86
N SER A 19 19.02 -20.35 -11.19
CA SER A 19 20.26 -19.86 -10.57
C SER A 19 20.83 -18.72 -11.43
N GLY A 20 20.22 -17.56 -11.39
CA GLY A 20 20.79 -16.32 -11.92
C GLY A 20 21.57 -15.57 -10.85
N PRO A 21 22.67 -14.90 -11.15
CA PRO A 21 23.49 -14.23 -10.16
C PRO A 21 22.72 -13.06 -9.52
N MET A 22 22.70 -13.02 -8.18
CA MET A 22 22.25 -11.87 -7.42
C MET A 22 23.18 -10.69 -7.71
N THR A 23 22.77 -9.81 -8.59
CA THR A 23 23.41 -8.52 -8.75
C THR A 23 22.97 -7.59 -7.62
N GLN A 24 23.97 -7.04 -6.97
CA GLN A 24 23.88 -6.13 -5.83
C GLN A 24 22.89 -5.00 -6.08
N THR A 25 22.10 -4.73 -5.08
CA THR A 25 21.22 -3.57 -4.92
C THR A 25 22.03 -2.29 -5.07
N GLY A 26 22.04 -1.74 -6.26
CA GLY A 26 22.49 -0.36 -6.47
C GLY A 26 21.47 0.56 -5.80
N ALA A 27 21.96 1.46 -4.94
CA ALA A 27 21.15 2.52 -4.37
C ALA A 27 20.43 3.24 -5.52
N THR A 28 19.11 3.12 -5.54
CA THR A 28 18.26 3.85 -6.50
C THR A 28 18.38 5.31 -6.14
N ALA A 29 19.14 6.06 -6.93
CA ALA A 29 19.16 7.50 -6.84
C ALA A 29 17.70 7.97 -7.07
N SER A 30 17.10 8.57 -6.06
CA SER A 30 15.77 9.17 -6.15
C SER A 30 15.80 10.15 -7.33
N ARG A 31 15.03 9.84 -8.37
CA ARG A 31 14.84 10.78 -9.47
C ARG A 31 14.06 11.97 -8.89
N PRO A 32 14.51 13.21 -9.14
CA PRO A 32 13.75 14.36 -8.68
C PRO A 32 12.33 14.27 -9.24
N PHE A 33 11.35 14.52 -8.39
CA PHE A 33 9.95 14.71 -8.80
C PHE A 33 9.93 15.76 -9.92
N VAL A 34 9.60 15.33 -11.11
CA VAL A 34 9.32 16.23 -12.22
C VAL A 34 7.82 16.49 -12.12
N PRO A 35 7.40 17.72 -11.72
CA PRO A 35 5.98 18.05 -11.74
C PRO A 35 5.49 17.77 -13.16
N VAL A 36 4.31 17.12 -13.26
CA VAL A 36 3.64 16.90 -14.53
C VAL A 36 3.65 18.24 -15.26
N ALA A 37 4.44 18.34 -16.34
CA ALA A 37 4.59 19.57 -17.10
C ALA A 37 3.18 20.06 -17.47
N GLU A 38 2.99 21.36 -17.62
CA GLU A 38 1.74 22.00 -18.05
C GLU A 38 1.21 21.31 -19.32
N GLY A 39 0.45 20.25 -19.15
CA GLY A 39 0.04 19.37 -20.24
C GLY A 39 -0.38 18.00 -19.72
N GLY A 40 -0.75 17.92 -18.43
CA GLY A 40 -1.25 16.78 -17.66
C GLY A 40 -1.31 15.44 -18.38
N GLY A 41 -0.98 14.37 -17.71
CA GLY A 41 -1.10 13.03 -18.26
C GLY A 41 -2.44 12.87 -18.98
N ARG A 42 -2.40 12.55 -20.28
CA ARG A 42 -3.60 12.39 -21.10
C ARG A 42 -3.82 10.93 -21.40
N ILE A 43 -4.98 10.43 -21.07
CA ILE A 43 -5.41 9.09 -21.44
C ILE A 43 -6.41 9.21 -22.58
N ASP A 44 -5.93 8.96 -23.81
CA ASP A 44 -6.74 9.09 -25.02
C ASP A 44 -7.35 7.78 -25.50
N SER A 45 -6.81 6.65 -25.06
CA SER A 45 -7.16 5.34 -25.61
C SER A 45 -6.80 4.21 -24.64
N GLU A 46 -7.68 3.21 -24.58
CA GLU A 46 -7.45 1.95 -23.89
C GLU A 46 -6.53 0.99 -24.67
N THR A 47 -6.34 1.24 -25.95
CA THR A 47 -5.56 0.39 -26.87
C THR A 47 -4.32 1.07 -27.42
N GLY A 48 -4.05 2.32 -27.00
CA GLY A 48 -2.85 3.05 -27.37
C GLY A 48 -1.60 2.49 -26.69
N ALA A 49 -0.43 2.89 -27.20
CA ALA A 49 0.84 2.52 -26.58
C ALA A 49 0.94 3.12 -25.17
N LEU A 50 1.09 2.25 -24.16
CA LEU A 50 1.33 2.65 -22.79
C LEU A 50 2.74 3.27 -22.68
N ARG A 51 2.85 4.47 -22.14
CA ARG A 51 4.12 5.18 -21.98
C ARG A 51 4.56 5.30 -20.52
N GLU A 52 3.57 5.46 -19.65
CA GLU A 52 3.79 5.73 -18.23
C GLU A 52 2.62 5.14 -17.42
N VAL A 53 2.93 4.56 -16.28
CA VAL A 53 1.93 3.93 -15.41
C VAL A 53 2.33 4.03 -13.95
N ILE A 54 1.34 4.22 -13.08
CA ILE A 54 1.49 4.06 -11.65
C ILE A 54 0.97 2.67 -11.29
N VAL A 55 1.76 1.94 -10.52
CA VAL A 55 1.40 0.63 -9.98
C VAL A 55 1.59 0.63 -8.47
N HIS A 56 0.92 -0.26 -7.77
CA HIS A 56 1.12 -0.45 -6.34
C HIS A 56 1.53 -1.90 -6.05
N ARG A 57 2.73 -2.07 -5.52
CA ARG A 57 3.25 -3.38 -5.13
C ARG A 57 2.52 -3.86 -3.86
N PRO A 58 1.90 -5.05 -3.86
CA PRO A 58 1.22 -5.58 -2.67
C PRO A 58 2.11 -5.55 -1.43
N GLY A 59 1.60 -4.98 -0.34
CA GLY A 59 2.35 -4.73 0.89
C GLY A 59 1.60 -5.12 2.16
N GLY A 60 1.87 -4.35 3.23
CA GLY A 60 1.27 -4.56 4.54
C GLY A 60 -0.25 -4.43 4.54
N GLU A 61 -0.82 -3.61 3.67
CA GLU A 61 -2.26 -3.41 3.51
C GLU A 61 -2.97 -4.72 3.12
N ILE A 62 -2.36 -5.50 2.24
CA ILE A 62 -2.87 -6.82 1.84
C ILE A 62 -2.59 -7.87 2.92
N ALA A 63 -1.46 -7.78 3.63
CA ALA A 63 -1.14 -8.70 4.72
C ALA A 63 -2.12 -8.62 5.91
N ARG A 64 -2.88 -7.53 6.01
CA ARG A 64 -3.92 -7.35 7.04
C ARG A 64 -5.28 -7.95 6.67
N LEU A 65 -5.42 -8.47 5.45
CA LEU A 65 -6.60 -9.23 5.06
C LEU A 65 -6.65 -10.55 5.85
N THR A 66 -7.78 -10.79 6.44
CA THR A 66 -8.10 -12.02 7.17
C THR A 66 -9.47 -12.53 6.70
N PRO A 67 -9.79 -13.80 6.87
CA PRO A 67 -11.14 -14.31 6.53
C PRO A 67 -12.28 -13.57 7.24
N ILE A 68 -11.99 -12.85 8.33
CA ILE A 68 -13.01 -12.12 9.10
C ILE A 68 -13.29 -10.74 8.51
N ASN A 69 -12.28 -10.08 7.94
CA ASN A 69 -12.39 -8.68 7.43
C ASN A 69 -12.36 -8.59 5.90
N ALA A 70 -12.07 -9.68 5.19
CA ALA A 70 -11.97 -9.69 3.74
C ALA A 70 -13.25 -9.18 3.07
N ASP A 71 -14.41 -9.70 3.44
CA ASP A 71 -15.71 -9.27 2.90
C ASP A 71 -15.95 -7.77 3.08
N SER A 72 -15.59 -7.20 4.24
CA SER A 72 -15.76 -5.77 4.51
C SER A 72 -14.80 -4.89 3.72
N LEU A 73 -13.70 -5.46 3.24
CA LEU A 73 -12.68 -4.81 2.42
C LEU A 73 -12.79 -5.20 0.93
N LEU A 74 -13.90 -5.88 0.55
CA LEU A 74 -14.22 -6.30 -0.82
C LEU A 74 -13.24 -7.31 -1.42
N PHE A 75 -12.69 -8.19 -0.58
CA PHE A 75 -11.84 -9.31 -1.01
C PHE A 75 -12.50 -10.65 -0.71
N ASP A 76 -12.42 -11.58 -1.67
CA ASP A 76 -12.99 -12.92 -1.53
C ASP A 76 -12.15 -13.83 -0.64
N ASP A 77 -10.83 -13.58 -0.52
CA ASP A 77 -9.90 -14.41 0.26
C ASP A 77 -8.61 -13.66 0.62
N ALA A 78 -7.85 -14.23 1.56
CA ALA A 78 -6.53 -13.73 1.93
C ALA A 78 -5.47 -14.14 0.90
N LEU A 79 -4.69 -13.18 0.43
CA LEU A 79 -3.67 -13.39 -0.59
C LEU A 79 -2.34 -13.89 -0.01
N ASN A 80 -1.64 -14.72 -0.77
CA ASN A 80 -0.25 -15.09 -0.47
C ASN A 80 0.68 -13.93 -0.88
N ILE A 81 1.07 -13.09 0.07
CA ILE A 81 1.84 -11.88 -0.19
C ILE A 81 3.16 -12.12 -0.92
N PRO A 82 4.04 -13.05 -0.48
CA PRO A 82 5.29 -13.31 -1.19
C PRO A 82 5.09 -13.67 -2.66
N ARG A 83 4.05 -14.44 -2.96
CA ARG A 83 3.71 -14.82 -4.33
C ARG A 83 3.16 -13.64 -5.12
N ALA A 84 2.24 -12.88 -4.55
CA ALA A 84 1.67 -11.69 -5.17
C ALA A 84 2.76 -10.65 -5.49
N GLN A 85 3.73 -10.46 -4.58
CA GLN A 85 4.88 -9.59 -4.80
C GLN A 85 5.76 -10.09 -5.95
N ALA A 86 6.07 -11.38 -6.00
CA ALA A 86 6.89 -11.94 -7.07
C ALA A 86 6.20 -11.82 -8.44
N GLU A 87 4.89 -12.06 -8.52
CA GLU A 87 4.10 -11.89 -9.74
C GLU A 87 4.03 -10.42 -10.17
N HIS A 88 3.84 -9.50 -9.23
CA HIS A 88 3.86 -8.06 -9.49
C HIS A 88 5.23 -7.59 -9.97
N ASP A 89 6.32 -8.05 -9.35
CA ASP A 89 7.68 -7.68 -9.75
C ASP A 89 7.99 -8.18 -11.17
N ALA A 90 7.54 -9.40 -11.52
CA ALA A 90 7.66 -9.92 -12.88
C ALA A 90 6.85 -9.09 -13.89
N PHE A 91 5.61 -8.72 -13.54
CA PHE A 91 4.76 -7.86 -14.37
C PHE A 91 5.41 -6.49 -14.63
N THR A 92 5.90 -5.83 -13.59
CA THR A 92 6.54 -4.51 -13.75
C THR A 92 7.86 -4.58 -14.51
N ALA A 93 8.60 -5.69 -14.39
CA ALA A 93 9.81 -5.93 -15.19
C ALA A 93 9.49 -6.03 -16.69
N ILE A 94 8.39 -6.68 -17.07
CA ILE A 94 7.92 -6.74 -18.46
C ILE A 94 7.59 -5.34 -18.97
N LEU A 95 6.82 -4.54 -18.23
CA LEU A 95 6.48 -3.17 -18.62
C LEU A 95 7.74 -2.33 -18.85
N ARG A 96 8.70 -2.41 -17.94
CA ARG A 96 9.98 -1.69 -18.09
C ARG A 96 10.79 -2.16 -19.29
N SER A 97 10.77 -3.46 -19.62
CA SER A 97 11.46 -4.00 -20.80
C SER A 97 10.85 -3.51 -22.12
N GLU A 98 9.54 -3.19 -22.12
CA GLU A 98 8.83 -2.58 -23.25
C GLU A 98 8.99 -1.04 -23.30
N GLY A 99 9.83 -0.47 -22.45
CA GLY A 99 10.11 0.97 -22.43
C GLY A 99 9.07 1.81 -21.70
N VAL A 100 8.17 1.20 -20.93
CA VAL A 100 7.18 1.92 -20.11
C VAL A 100 7.87 2.49 -18.86
N ILE A 101 7.58 3.74 -18.54
CA ILE A 101 7.96 4.34 -17.26
C ILE A 101 6.99 3.82 -16.19
N VAL A 102 7.51 3.08 -15.21
CA VAL A 102 6.70 2.49 -14.15
C VAL A 102 7.05 3.15 -12.82
N HIS A 103 6.06 3.83 -12.24
CA HIS A 103 6.14 4.43 -10.91
C HIS A 103 5.52 3.51 -9.89
N ASP A 104 6.15 3.37 -8.72
CA ASP A 104 5.53 2.73 -7.56
C ASP A 104 4.74 3.77 -6.75
N PHE A 105 3.47 3.48 -6.47
CA PHE A 105 2.59 4.38 -5.72
C PHE A 105 3.17 4.73 -4.34
N ARG A 106 3.76 3.76 -3.63
CA ARG A 106 4.34 3.97 -2.30
C ARG A 106 5.52 4.96 -2.35
N GLU A 107 6.37 4.86 -3.38
CA GLU A 107 7.48 5.79 -3.57
C GLU A 107 6.96 7.21 -3.81
N LEU A 108 6.01 7.39 -4.74
CA LEU A 108 5.39 8.68 -5.02
C LEU A 108 4.67 9.25 -3.78
N PHE A 109 3.96 8.41 -3.05
CA PHE A 109 3.26 8.84 -1.84
C PHE A 109 4.23 9.30 -0.76
N THR A 110 5.35 8.61 -0.59
CA THR A 110 6.42 9.01 0.32
C THR A 110 6.99 10.39 -0.05
N GLU A 111 7.20 10.65 -1.34
CA GLU A 111 7.65 11.96 -1.83
C GLU A 111 6.60 13.06 -1.56
N VAL A 112 5.32 12.78 -1.76
CA VAL A 112 4.21 13.70 -1.44
C VAL A 112 4.18 14.03 0.05
N LEU A 113 4.42 13.06 0.92
CA LEU A 113 4.45 13.26 2.37
C LEU A 113 5.66 14.10 2.86
N ALA A 114 6.67 14.31 2.02
CA ALA A 114 7.74 15.26 2.30
C ALA A 114 7.31 16.73 2.13
N VAL A 115 6.18 16.98 1.46
CA VAL A 115 5.58 18.31 1.31
C VAL A 115 4.69 18.61 2.51
N PRO A 116 5.00 19.61 3.37
CA PRO A 116 4.29 19.83 4.63
C PRO A 116 2.78 20.02 4.48
N GLU A 117 2.34 20.76 3.46
CA GLU A 117 0.94 21.06 3.20
C GLU A 117 0.17 19.81 2.78
N ALA A 118 0.77 18.99 1.89
CA ALA A 118 0.19 17.73 1.45
C ALA A 118 0.13 16.72 2.60
N ARG A 119 1.20 16.63 3.39
CA ARG A 119 1.24 15.78 4.58
C ARG A 119 0.15 16.14 5.57
N ARG A 120 -0.05 17.45 5.83
CA ARG A 120 -1.11 17.91 6.72
C ARG A 120 -2.50 17.52 6.20
N LEU A 121 -2.76 17.75 4.91
CA LEU A 121 -4.02 17.38 4.28
C LEU A 121 -4.32 15.89 4.44
N VAL A 122 -3.33 15.03 4.15
CA VAL A 122 -3.48 13.57 4.28
C VAL A 122 -3.76 13.16 5.74
N LEU A 123 -3.11 13.80 6.70
CA LEU A 123 -3.34 13.48 8.12
C LEU A 123 -4.71 13.96 8.60
N ASP A 124 -5.19 15.11 8.13
CA ASP A 124 -6.53 15.60 8.45
C ASP A 124 -7.61 14.65 7.91
N GLU A 125 -7.42 14.04 6.73
CA GLU A 125 -8.32 13.03 6.17
C GLU A 125 -8.23 11.67 6.91
N ALA A 126 -7.02 11.25 7.29
CA ALA A 126 -6.81 9.93 7.89
C ALA A 126 -7.20 9.86 9.37
N VAL A 127 -6.91 10.91 10.15
CA VAL A 127 -7.10 10.98 11.60
C VAL A 127 -7.63 12.34 12.05
N GLY A 128 -8.37 13.02 11.19
CA GLY A 128 -9.00 14.30 11.53
C GLY A 128 -10.12 14.18 12.56
N PRO A 129 -10.64 15.33 13.04
CA PRO A 129 -11.66 15.35 14.09
C PRO A 129 -12.92 14.55 13.75
N ASP A 130 -13.29 14.48 12.47
CA ASP A 130 -14.47 13.77 11.99
C ASP A 130 -14.28 12.25 11.99
N VAL A 131 -13.02 11.80 11.98
CA VAL A 131 -12.66 10.35 11.95
C VAL A 131 -12.45 9.81 13.36
N VAL A 132 -11.65 10.50 14.17
CA VAL A 132 -11.22 10.00 15.48
C VAL A 132 -11.70 10.84 16.67
N GLY A 133 -12.42 11.92 16.40
CA GLY A 133 -12.84 12.90 17.41
C GLY A 133 -11.78 13.96 17.72
N VAL A 134 -12.23 15.15 18.19
CA VAL A 134 -11.39 16.34 18.35
C VAL A 134 -10.17 16.11 19.24
N SER A 135 -10.36 15.49 20.42
CA SER A 135 -9.27 15.29 21.38
C SER A 135 -8.19 14.31 20.90
N ALA A 136 -8.57 13.35 20.03
CA ALA A 136 -7.65 12.38 19.46
C ALA A 136 -6.87 12.92 18.29
N SER A 137 -7.60 13.64 17.47
CA SER A 137 -7.06 14.12 16.21
C SER A 137 -5.78 14.93 16.43
N GLU A 138 -5.78 15.91 17.35
CA GLU A 138 -4.59 16.72 17.63
C GLU A 138 -3.39 15.87 18.05
N LEU A 139 -3.58 14.92 18.97
CA LEU A 139 -2.51 14.06 19.46
C LEU A 139 -1.99 13.10 18.41
N LEU A 140 -2.89 12.52 17.59
CA LEU A 140 -2.51 11.60 16.50
C LEU A 140 -1.80 12.34 15.37
N ILE A 141 -2.27 13.52 15.01
CA ILE A 141 -1.64 14.35 14.00
C ILE A 141 -0.22 14.73 14.45
N ASP A 142 -0.03 15.19 15.69
CA ASP A 142 1.29 15.52 16.23
C ASP A 142 2.24 14.33 16.20
N TYR A 143 1.74 13.15 16.61
CA TYR A 143 2.53 11.92 16.57
C TYR A 143 2.91 11.54 15.13
N PHE A 144 1.95 11.48 14.23
CA PHE A 144 2.20 11.10 12.84
C PHE A 144 3.03 12.11 12.07
N GLN A 145 2.92 13.41 12.40
CA GLN A 145 3.80 14.43 11.85
C GLN A 145 5.26 14.25 12.26
N SER A 146 5.52 13.63 13.40
CA SER A 146 6.88 13.36 13.87
C SER A 146 7.58 12.16 13.21
N LEU A 147 6.83 11.33 12.47
CA LEU A 147 7.39 10.15 11.82
C LEU A 147 8.21 10.53 10.58
N PRO A 148 9.25 9.77 10.23
CA PRO A 148 9.86 9.82 8.90
C PRO A 148 8.82 9.54 7.80
N GLU A 149 9.00 10.10 6.61
CA GLU A 149 8.04 10.01 5.50
C GLU A 149 7.71 8.56 5.13
N ALA A 150 8.74 7.70 5.06
CA ALA A 150 8.57 6.29 4.71
C ALA A 150 7.77 5.52 5.79
N ASP A 151 8.02 5.82 7.07
CA ASP A 151 7.29 5.19 8.19
C ASP A 151 5.84 5.67 8.22
N LEU A 152 5.61 6.95 7.92
CA LEU A 152 4.26 7.50 7.81
C LEU A 152 3.52 6.88 6.62
N ALA A 153 4.15 6.78 5.45
CA ALA A 153 3.58 6.14 4.27
C ALA A 153 3.17 4.68 4.60
N GLU A 154 4.05 3.92 5.26
CA GLU A 154 3.72 2.55 5.69
C GLU A 154 2.49 2.50 6.59
N VAL A 155 2.40 3.39 7.59
CA VAL A 155 1.25 3.45 8.51
C VAL A 155 -0.04 3.82 7.77
N LEU A 156 0.02 4.80 6.87
CA LEU A 156 -1.16 5.26 6.14
C LEU A 156 -1.67 4.25 5.12
N LEU A 157 -0.78 3.50 4.48
CA LEU A 157 -1.14 2.48 3.49
C LEU A 157 -1.56 1.16 4.17
N SER A 158 -0.72 0.66 5.07
CA SER A 158 -0.93 -0.64 5.72
C SER A 158 -1.88 -0.60 6.91
N GLY A 159 -2.25 0.61 7.35
CA GLY A 159 -3.04 0.81 8.56
C GLY A 159 -2.22 0.58 9.84
N ILE A 160 -2.79 0.98 10.96
CA ILE A 160 -2.25 0.71 12.30
C ILE A 160 -3.36 0.36 13.27
N THR A 161 -3.18 -0.73 14.01
CA THR A 161 -4.11 -1.13 15.05
C THR A 161 -3.90 -0.31 16.33
N ARG A 162 -4.94 -0.29 17.19
CA ARG A 162 -4.85 0.33 18.54
C ARG A 162 -3.73 -0.28 19.38
N THR A 163 -3.51 -1.57 19.26
CA THR A 163 -2.44 -2.27 20.00
C THR A 163 -1.06 -1.86 19.53
N GLU A 164 -0.83 -1.87 18.21
CA GLU A 164 0.44 -1.43 17.62
C GLU A 164 0.74 0.03 17.93
N LEU A 165 -0.27 0.91 17.85
CA LEU A 165 -0.09 2.32 18.18
C LEU A 165 0.28 2.49 19.65
N ARG A 166 -0.38 1.76 20.57
CA ARG A 166 -0.03 1.79 21.99
C ARG A 166 1.42 1.33 22.24
N GLU A 167 1.85 0.25 21.59
CA GLU A 167 3.21 -0.25 21.71
C GLU A 167 4.24 0.77 21.23
N ARG A 168 3.99 1.40 20.09
CA ARG A 168 4.87 2.46 19.55
C ARG A 168 4.95 3.68 20.47
N LEU A 169 3.82 4.10 21.06
CA LEU A 169 3.78 5.23 21.97
C LEU A 169 4.42 4.93 23.32
N SER A 170 4.29 3.68 23.83
CA SER A 170 4.90 3.26 25.08
C SER A 170 6.42 3.20 25.02
N SER A 171 6.99 2.99 23.82
CA SER A 171 8.43 2.96 23.58
C SER A 171 9.05 4.35 23.40
N SER A 172 8.26 5.41 23.22
CA SER A 172 8.73 6.78 23.12
C SER A 172 8.72 7.44 24.50
N GLU A 173 9.89 7.85 24.99
CA GLU A 173 10.06 8.50 26.30
C GLU A 173 9.06 9.65 26.50
N GLY A 174 8.14 9.49 27.46
CA GLY A 174 7.36 10.58 28.04
C GLY A 174 5.93 10.77 27.51
N ARG A 175 5.35 9.85 26.75
CA ARG A 175 3.97 10.01 26.24
C ARG A 175 3.00 8.97 26.82
N ASP A 176 2.72 9.11 28.10
CA ASP A 176 1.54 8.51 28.75
C ASP A 176 0.22 9.20 28.29
N LEU A 177 0.26 9.79 27.06
CA LEU A 177 -0.78 10.68 26.52
C LEU A 177 -2.01 9.93 26.02
N PHE A 178 -1.88 8.64 25.72
CA PHE A 178 -3.00 7.81 25.37
C PHE A 178 -3.34 6.90 26.54
N SER A 179 -4.13 7.39 27.47
CA SER A 179 -4.73 6.48 28.45
C SER A 179 -5.44 5.35 27.69
N SER A 180 -5.33 4.14 28.22
CA SER A 180 -6.01 2.96 27.66
C SER A 180 -7.50 3.21 27.43
N THR A 181 -8.10 4.11 28.17
CA THR A 181 -9.49 4.55 28.06
C THR A 181 -9.78 5.25 26.75
N TYR A 182 -8.85 6.08 26.25
CA TYR A 182 -9.08 6.87 25.05
C TYR A 182 -9.06 5.98 23.77
N LEU A 183 -8.02 5.14 23.62
CA LEU A 183 -7.95 4.21 22.48
C LEU A 183 -9.09 3.16 22.51
N SER A 184 -9.72 2.94 23.67
CA SER A 184 -10.87 2.04 23.79
C SER A 184 -12.17 2.65 23.28
N THR A 185 -12.26 3.97 23.11
CA THR A 185 -13.46 4.65 22.57
C THR A 185 -13.52 4.63 21.04
N LEU A 186 -12.41 4.34 20.36
CA LEU A 186 -12.40 4.21 18.92
C LEU A 186 -13.14 2.94 18.51
N GLU A 187 -13.98 3.04 17.49
CA GLU A 187 -14.66 1.87 16.93
C GLU A 187 -13.70 0.99 16.12
N GLY A 188 -13.88 -0.32 16.16
CA GLY A 188 -13.08 -1.27 15.40
C GLY A 188 -11.64 -1.47 15.92
N PRO A 189 -10.84 -2.33 15.29
CA PRO A 189 -9.48 -2.68 15.71
C PRO A 189 -8.42 -1.69 15.23
N PHE A 190 -8.71 -0.92 14.19
CA PHE A 190 -7.77 -0.01 13.55
C PHE A 190 -7.97 1.45 13.99
N VAL A 191 -6.88 2.18 14.11
CA VAL A 191 -6.84 3.65 14.22
C VAL A 191 -6.76 4.26 12.84
N VAL A 192 -5.91 3.70 11.97
CA VAL A 192 -5.89 3.96 10.53
C VAL A 192 -6.20 2.65 9.84
N THR A 193 -7.26 2.62 9.04
CA THR A 193 -7.70 1.44 8.31
C THR A 193 -6.73 1.15 7.15
N PRO A 194 -6.35 -0.12 6.92
CA PRO A 194 -5.54 -0.49 5.76
C PRO A 194 -6.27 -0.21 4.45
N LEU A 195 -5.51 0.08 3.39
CA LEU A 195 -6.02 0.41 2.06
C LEU A 195 -5.71 -0.68 1.02
N PRO A 196 -6.24 -1.91 1.16
CA PRO A 196 -5.92 -3.03 0.26
C PRO A 196 -6.38 -2.77 -1.18
N ASN A 197 -7.40 -1.94 -1.39
CA ASN A 197 -7.92 -1.60 -2.72
C ASN A 197 -6.95 -0.73 -3.56
N LEU A 198 -5.87 -0.20 -2.96
CA LEU A 198 -4.79 0.43 -3.72
C LEU A 198 -4.09 -0.51 -4.71
N LEU A 199 -4.28 -1.82 -4.58
CA LEU A 199 -3.85 -2.79 -5.59
C LEU A 199 -4.46 -2.47 -6.97
N PHE A 200 -5.65 -1.87 -7.00
CA PHE A 200 -6.40 -1.50 -8.19
C PHE A 200 -6.26 0.00 -8.46
N THR A 201 -5.06 0.46 -8.78
CA THR A 201 -4.72 1.89 -8.97
C THR A 201 -5.54 2.61 -10.03
N ARG A 202 -6.30 1.88 -10.86
CA ARG A 202 -7.12 2.44 -11.93
C ARG A 202 -8.61 2.44 -11.65
N ASP A 203 -9.09 1.63 -10.73
CA ASP A 203 -10.52 1.60 -10.42
C ASP A 203 -10.94 2.93 -9.84
N ALA A 204 -11.92 3.57 -10.50
CA ALA A 204 -12.60 4.72 -9.94
C ALA A 204 -13.52 4.22 -8.82
N SER A 205 -13.16 4.54 -7.59
CA SER A 205 -14.02 4.36 -6.42
C SER A 205 -15.06 5.45 -6.32
#